data_3eef136a45e2ea15fe66558fe5bdd58e
#
_entry.id   3eef136a45e2ea15fe66558fe5bdd58e
#
_cell.length_a   1.000
_cell.length_b   1.000
_cell.length_c   1.000
_cell.angle_alpha   90.00
_cell.angle_beta   90.00
_cell.angle_gamma   90.00
#
_symmetry.space_group_name_H-M   'P 1'
#
loop_
_entity.id
_entity.type
_entity.pdbx_description
1 polymer ?
#
loop_
_entity_poly.entity_id
_entity_poly.type
_entity_poly.pdbx_seq_one_letter_code
_entity_poly.pdbx_strand_id
1 'polypeptide(L)'
;MTIDEALRQAAAEAARGVVTFPADLHGFPGTAHGGAVAAVFHRLTLPRLPVALRVELIRGVPTATALGLQTGSAGATARLALTQGQRSLAEATLHRDGLEPPDIAPLRDRWHRDHDAAEEVPGTTTCLACGSANPLGLGIRFLANERFLWREYTPLPTYRTRDGAHPALALILLDELGWWLGALAQRECGVTTDVQITLFDAIPDAPLLVIGDRTAVRNDGDPRGRYSRVSGALLGPDGVLLATADVRFAGSRAYTRRLVEPFLGTTPIDALARWFPSSRELAPKDSAD
;
A
#
# COMPACT_ATOMS: atom_id res chain seq x y z
N MET A 1 -14.12 -11.00 -11.79
CA MET A 1 -13.95 -9.52 -11.80
C MET A 1 -12.46 -9.21 -11.87
N THR A 2 -12.05 -8.29 -12.72
CA THR A 2 -10.66 -7.77 -12.79
C THR A 2 -10.51 -6.52 -11.94
N ILE A 3 -9.27 -6.11 -11.68
CA ILE A 3 -9.01 -4.85 -10.96
C ILE A 3 -9.56 -3.63 -11.73
N ASP A 4 -9.46 -3.63 -13.05
CA ASP A 4 -9.98 -2.54 -13.88
C ASP A 4 -11.53 -2.44 -13.80
N GLU A 5 -12.22 -3.59 -13.75
CA GLU A 5 -13.67 -3.61 -13.52
C GLU A 5 -14.06 -3.06 -12.15
N ALA A 6 -13.33 -3.44 -11.10
CA ALA A 6 -13.56 -2.95 -9.74
C ALA A 6 -13.32 -1.43 -9.64
N LEU A 7 -12.25 -0.93 -10.26
CA LEU A 7 -11.96 0.52 -10.29
C LEU A 7 -12.96 1.29 -11.12
N ARG A 8 -13.44 0.73 -12.25
CA ARG A 8 -14.56 1.32 -13.02
C ARG A 8 -15.84 1.37 -12.20
N GLN A 9 -16.15 0.31 -11.47
CA GLN A 9 -17.30 0.29 -10.59
C GLN A 9 -17.17 1.36 -9.49
N ALA A 10 -16.00 1.49 -8.86
CA ALA A 10 -15.77 2.53 -7.85
C ALA A 10 -15.99 3.94 -8.40
N ALA A 11 -15.61 4.20 -9.63
CA ALA A 11 -15.70 5.50 -10.31
C ALA A 11 -16.99 5.71 -11.12
N ALA A 12 -17.95 4.77 -11.10
CA ALA A 12 -19.12 4.79 -12.00
C ALA A 12 -19.98 6.06 -11.87
N GLU A 13 -20.05 6.64 -10.69
CA GLU A 13 -20.84 7.85 -10.41
C GLU A 13 -19.94 9.11 -10.21
N ALA A 14 -18.68 9.04 -10.57
CA ALA A 14 -17.73 10.14 -10.36
C ALA A 14 -18.17 11.45 -11.07
N ALA A 15 -18.79 11.36 -12.23
CA ALA A 15 -19.37 12.52 -12.92
C ALA A 15 -20.50 13.21 -12.12
N ARG A 16 -21.10 12.51 -11.15
CA ARG A 16 -22.09 13.03 -10.20
C ARG A 16 -21.46 13.47 -8.88
N GLY A 17 -20.15 13.44 -8.77
CA GLY A 17 -19.42 13.75 -7.55
C GLY A 17 -19.49 12.63 -6.49
N VAL A 18 -19.66 11.37 -6.89
CA VAL A 18 -19.78 10.24 -5.97
C VAL A 18 -18.81 9.11 -6.35
N VAL A 19 -18.18 8.51 -5.34
CA VAL A 19 -17.33 7.32 -5.46
C VAL A 19 -17.78 6.29 -4.42
N THR A 20 -17.83 5.01 -4.80
CA THR A 20 -18.15 3.90 -3.89
C THR A 20 -17.12 2.78 -4.07
N PHE A 21 -16.29 2.55 -3.08
CA PHE A 21 -15.30 1.47 -3.13
C PHE A 21 -15.99 0.11 -2.97
N PRO A 22 -15.89 -0.83 -3.93
CA PRO A 22 -16.29 -2.22 -3.72
C PRO A 22 -15.64 -2.84 -2.49
N ALA A 23 -16.33 -3.79 -1.86
CA ALA A 23 -15.83 -4.46 -0.66
C ALA A 23 -14.46 -5.15 -0.89
N ASP A 24 -14.24 -5.71 -2.08
CA ASP A 24 -12.99 -6.41 -2.43
C ASP A 24 -11.75 -5.48 -2.50
N LEU A 25 -11.94 -4.16 -2.48
CA LEU A 25 -10.84 -3.19 -2.42
C LEU A 25 -10.37 -2.85 -0.99
N HIS A 26 -10.78 -3.62 0.02
CA HIS A 26 -10.38 -3.33 1.41
C HIS A 26 -8.95 -3.76 1.74
N GLY A 27 -8.32 -3.04 2.68
CA GLY A 27 -7.12 -3.45 3.39
C GLY A 27 -7.51 -4.09 4.74
N PHE A 28 -7.90 -3.28 5.71
CA PHE A 28 -8.55 -3.78 6.92
C PHE A 28 -10.07 -3.88 6.72
N PRO A 29 -10.78 -4.74 7.47
CA PRO A 29 -12.22 -4.94 7.31
C PRO A 29 -13.01 -3.63 7.28
N GLY A 30 -13.81 -3.45 6.24
CA GLY A 30 -14.65 -2.26 6.04
C GLY A 30 -13.91 -0.98 5.61
N THR A 31 -12.59 -1.03 5.41
CA THR A 31 -11.77 0.13 5.05
C THR A 31 -10.98 -0.15 3.78
N ALA A 32 -11.07 0.70 2.78
CA ALA A 32 -10.32 0.58 1.53
C ALA A 32 -8.80 0.57 1.79
N HIS A 33 -8.07 -0.26 1.05
CA HIS A 33 -6.61 -0.30 1.05
C HIS A 33 -6.05 1.03 0.53
N GLY A 34 -5.00 1.56 1.14
CA GLY A 34 -4.43 2.85 0.73
C GLY A 34 -4.02 2.89 -0.73
N GLY A 35 -3.38 1.85 -1.22
CA GLY A 35 -3.06 1.69 -2.64
C GLY A 35 -4.30 1.58 -3.54
N ALA A 36 -5.43 1.07 -3.06
CA ALA A 36 -6.70 1.08 -3.80
C ALA A 36 -7.29 2.49 -3.88
N VAL A 37 -7.18 3.28 -2.80
CA VAL A 37 -7.57 4.70 -2.82
C VAL A 37 -6.74 5.45 -3.86
N ALA A 38 -5.43 5.23 -3.88
CA ALA A 38 -4.52 5.79 -4.89
C ALA A 38 -4.91 5.33 -6.32
N ALA A 39 -5.25 4.04 -6.49
CA ALA A 39 -5.65 3.50 -7.79
C ALA A 39 -6.96 4.11 -8.32
N VAL A 40 -7.95 4.38 -7.46
CA VAL A 40 -9.18 5.08 -7.84
C VAL A 40 -8.87 6.52 -8.25
N PHE A 41 -8.05 7.27 -7.53
CA PHE A 41 -7.64 8.62 -7.92
C PHE A 41 -6.86 8.64 -9.24
N HIS A 42 -5.95 7.68 -9.44
CA HIS A 42 -5.25 7.51 -10.70
C HIS A 42 -6.24 7.22 -11.83
N ARG A 43 -7.21 6.34 -11.62
CA ARG A 43 -8.27 6.02 -12.60
C ARG A 43 -9.11 7.22 -12.97
N LEU A 44 -9.48 8.06 -12.01
CA LEU A 44 -10.30 9.26 -12.23
C LEU A 44 -9.59 10.32 -13.07
N THR A 45 -8.26 10.36 -13.04
CA THR A 45 -7.46 11.36 -13.75
C THR A 45 -6.85 10.86 -15.04
N LEU A 46 -6.72 9.53 -15.22
CA LEU A 46 -6.09 8.88 -16.38
C LEU A 46 -4.79 9.58 -16.82
N PRO A 47 -3.83 9.78 -15.92
CA PRO A 47 -2.65 10.58 -16.24
C PRO A 47 -1.75 9.84 -17.23
N ARG A 48 -0.98 10.63 -18.02
CA ARG A 48 0.13 10.07 -18.81
C ARG A 48 1.37 9.94 -17.92
N LEU A 49 2.19 8.95 -18.22
CA LEU A 49 3.48 8.75 -17.56
C LEU A 49 4.55 9.73 -18.08
N PRO A 50 5.54 10.11 -17.26
CA PRO A 50 5.60 9.84 -15.83
C PRO A 50 4.56 10.66 -15.05
N VAL A 51 4.17 10.15 -13.87
CA VAL A 51 3.23 10.84 -12.97
C VAL A 51 3.57 10.58 -11.52
N ALA A 52 3.53 11.61 -10.68
CA ALA A 52 3.56 11.51 -9.24
C ALA A 52 2.14 11.71 -8.69
N LEU A 53 1.70 10.76 -7.89
CA LEU A 53 0.45 10.78 -7.16
C LEU A 53 0.77 10.78 -5.66
N ARG A 54 0.36 11.81 -4.95
CA ARG A 54 0.39 11.86 -3.50
C ARG A 54 -1.03 11.73 -2.97
N VAL A 55 -1.23 10.84 -2.00
CA VAL A 55 -2.50 10.64 -1.30
C VAL A 55 -2.29 10.78 0.19
N GLU A 56 -2.96 11.76 0.79
CA GLU A 56 -3.06 11.90 2.24
C GLU A 56 -4.31 11.14 2.73
N LEU A 57 -4.12 10.14 3.57
CA LEU A 57 -5.17 9.33 4.17
C LEU A 57 -5.50 9.89 5.56
N ILE A 58 -6.41 10.85 5.61
CA ILE A 58 -6.77 11.60 6.83
C ILE A 58 -7.56 10.70 7.79
N ARG A 59 -8.41 9.83 7.23
CA ARG A 59 -9.22 8.83 7.95
C ARG A 59 -9.37 7.56 7.13
N GLY A 60 -9.79 6.49 7.77
CA GLY A 60 -10.18 5.27 7.05
C GLY A 60 -11.28 5.58 6.03
N VAL A 61 -11.04 5.20 4.78
CA VAL A 61 -11.99 5.34 3.67
C VAL A 61 -12.91 4.12 3.68
N PRO A 62 -14.22 4.23 4.01
CA PRO A 62 -15.10 3.07 4.10
C PRO A 62 -15.35 2.45 2.72
N THR A 63 -15.42 1.10 2.68
CA THR A 63 -15.93 0.37 1.53
C THR A 63 -17.46 0.28 1.55
N ALA A 64 -18.08 -0.05 0.42
CA ALA A 64 -19.54 -0.21 0.24
C ALA A 64 -20.38 1.00 0.71
N THR A 65 -19.79 2.19 0.71
CA THR A 65 -20.40 3.43 1.14
C THR A 65 -20.21 4.50 0.07
N ALA A 66 -21.27 5.21 -0.29
CA ALA A 66 -21.19 6.34 -1.21
C ALA A 66 -20.48 7.52 -0.54
N LEU A 67 -19.42 8.01 -1.17
CA LEU A 67 -18.56 9.09 -0.71
C LEU A 67 -18.64 10.26 -1.67
N GLY A 68 -18.62 11.49 -1.15
CA GLY A 68 -18.52 12.69 -1.98
C GLY A 68 -17.12 12.76 -2.62
N LEU A 69 -17.07 13.06 -3.91
CA LEU A 69 -15.86 13.35 -4.66
C LEU A 69 -15.82 14.83 -5.02
N GLN A 70 -14.75 15.49 -4.64
CA GLN A 70 -14.43 16.84 -5.09
C GLN A 70 -13.23 16.77 -6.03
N THR A 71 -13.30 17.50 -7.13
CA THR A 71 -12.22 17.59 -8.12
C THR A 71 -11.87 19.05 -8.39
N GLY A 72 -10.59 19.30 -8.62
CA GLY A 72 -10.09 20.63 -8.93
C GLY A 72 -8.76 20.56 -9.66
N SER A 73 -8.27 21.70 -10.09
CA SER A 73 -6.93 21.83 -10.66
C SER A 73 -6.29 23.15 -10.22
N ALA A 74 -4.96 23.13 -10.10
CA ALA A 74 -4.14 24.32 -9.87
C ALA A 74 -2.94 24.24 -10.83
N GLY A 75 -3.01 24.93 -11.95
CA GLY A 75 -2.03 24.80 -13.03
C GLY A 75 -2.02 23.36 -13.59
N ALA A 76 -0.84 22.74 -13.65
CA ALA A 76 -0.63 21.36 -14.11
C ALA A 76 -0.95 20.29 -13.05
N THR A 77 -1.37 20.68 -11.82
CA THR A 77 -1.66 19.77 -10.73
C THR A 77 -3.15 19.50 -10.64
N ALA A 78 -3.55 18.24 -10.76
CA ALA A 78 -4.91 17.81 -10.44
C ALA A 78 -5.05 17.59 -8.94
N ARG A 79 -6.21 17.97 -8.38
CA ARG A 79 -6.56 17.77 -6.97
C ARG A 79 -7.87 17.03 -6.85
N LEU A 80 -7.91 16.05 -5.95
CA LEU A 80 -9.10 15.28 -5.66
C LEU A 80 -9.25 15.14 -4.13
N ALA A 81 -10.50 15.07 -3.66
CA ALA A 81 -10.78 14.79 -2.27
C ALA A 81 -11.99 13.87 -2.13
N LEU A 82 -11.92 12.95 -1.19
CA LEU A 82 -13.04 12.09 -0.78
C LEU A 82 -13.59 12.59 0.55
N THR A 83 -14.91 12.71 0.65
CA THR A 83 -15.59 13.20 1.83
C THR A 83 -16.75 12.27 2.24
N GLN A 84 -17.04 12.24 3.54
CA GLN A 84 -18.27 11.66 4.07
C GLN A 84 -19.01 12.75 4.86
N GLY A 85 -20.05 13.29 4.25
CA GLY A 85 -20.65 14.54 4.73
C GLY A 85 -19.62 15.67 4.67
N GLN A 86 -19.42 16.36 5.79
CA GLN A 86 -18.43 17.45 5.91
C GLN A 86 -17.00 16.98 6.29
N ARG A 87 -16.79 15.67 6.44
CA ARG A 87 -15.49 15.14 6.89
C ARG A 87 -14.63 14.76 5.70
N SER A 88 -13.42 15.31 5.58
CA SER A 88 -12.41 14.83 4.65
C SER A 88 -11.89 13.47 5.10
N LEU A 89 -11.82 12.52 4.17
CA LEU A 89 -11.30 11.16 4.38
C LEU A 89 -9.94 10.99 3.72
N ALA A 90 -9.80 11.43 2.47
CA ALA A 90 -8.56 11.36 1.72
C ALA A 90 -8.47 12.53 0.75
N GLU A 91 -7.25 13.02 0.54
CA GLU A 91 -6.95 14.06 -0.43
C GLU A 91 -5.81 13.61 -1.34
N ALA A 92 -5.87 13.95 -2.62
CA ALA A 92 -4.84 13.60 -3.58
C ALA A 92 -4.40 14.78 -4.42
N THR A 93 -3.12 14.77 -4.77
CA THR A 93 -2.54 15.65 -5.78
C THR A 93 -1.78 14.83 -6.81
N LEU A 94 -1.95 15.16 -8.09
CA LEU A 94 -1.21 14.54 -9.18
C LEU A 94 -0.49 15.63 -9.98
N HIS A 95 0.78 15.41 -10.28
CA HIS A 95 1.57 16.27 -11.14
C HIS A 95 2.50 15.43 -12.03
N ARG A 96 3.05 16.06 -13.07
CA ARG A 96 3.85 15.38 -14.10
C ARG A 96 5.19 16.04 -14.36
N ASP A 97 5.38 17.25 -13.87
CA ASP A 97 6.57 18.03 -14.18
C ASP A 97 7.72 17.69 -13.22
N GLY A 98 8.95 17.72 -13.75
CA GLY A 98 10.17 17.52 -12.96
C GLY A 98 10.36 16.12 -12.39
N LEU A 99 9.75 15.09 -13.00
CA LEU A 99 9.83 13.71 -12.52
C LEU A 99 10.97 12.98 -13.23
N GLU A 100 12.12 12.91 -12.58
CA GLU A 100 13.25 12.11 -13.02
C GLU A 100 13.38 10.86 -12.15
N PRO A 101 13.65 9.68 -12.76
CA PRO A 101 13.89 8.46 -11.99
C PRO A 101 15.17 8.61 -11.17
N PRO A 102 15.11 8.32 -9.85
CA PRO A 102 16.31 8.32 -9.02
C PRO A 102 17.24 7.17 -9.41
N ASP A 103 18.53 7.32 -9.11
CA ASP A 103 19.48 6.21 -9.22
C ASP A 103 19.16 5.13 -8.19
N ILE A 104 18.70 3.98 -8.66
CA ILE A 104 18.33 2.82 -7.85
C ILE A 104 19.43 1.76 -7.79
N ALA A 105 20.50 1.90 -8.55
CA ALA A 105 21.58 0.91 -8.60
C ALA A 105 22.18 0.61 -7.21
N PRO A 106 22.43 1.61 -6.32
CA PRO A 106 22.94 1.31 -4.99
C PRO A 106 22.03 0.44 -4.13
N LEU A 107 20.70 0.59 -4.25
CA LEU A 107 19.74 -0.26 -3.52
C LEU A 107 19.74 -1.67 -4.09
N ARG A 108 19.63 -1.80 -5.41
CA ARG A 108 19.63 -3.08 -6.13
C ARG A 108 20.90 -3.89 -5.86
N ASP A 109 22.07 -3.25 -5.96
CA ASP A 109 23.36 -3.93 -5.78
C ASP A 109 23.57 -4.40 -4.33
N ARG A 110 23.09 -3.63 -3.35
CA ARG A 110 23.07 -4.09 -1.94
C ARG A 110 22.11 -5.26 -1.75
N TRP A 111 20.91 -5.20 -2.33
CA TRP A 111 19.95 -6.29 -2.23
C TRP A 111 20.50 -7.58 -2.84
N HIS A 112 21.11 -7.53 -4.01
CA HIS A 112 21.74 -8.72 -4.63
C HIS A 112 22.79 -9.39 -3.73
N ARG A 113 23.50 -8.62 -2.91
CA ARG A 113 24.50 -9.17 -1.98
C ARG A 113 23.92 -9.71 -0.68
N ASP A 114 22.85 -9.12 -0.20
CA ASP A 114 22.43 -9.21 1.21
C ASP A 114 20.99 -9.70 1.38
N HIS A 115 20.32 -10.26 0.35
CA HIS A 115 18.91 -10.66 0.43
C HIS A 115 18.67 -12.06 0.99
N ASP A 116 19.73 -12.79 1.38
CA ASP A 116 19.63 -14.15 1.95
C ASP A 116 18.99 -14.15 3.35
N ALA A 117 18.67 -15.36 3.83
CA ALA A 117 18.19 -15.63 5.19
C ALA A 117 16.98 -14.78 5.62
N ALA A 118 15.91 -14.79 4.83
CA ALA A 118 14.71 -14.02 5.08
C ALA A 118 13.57 -14.86 5.67
N GLU A 119 12.72 -14.21 6.46
CA GLU A 119 11.44 -14.76 6.92
C GLU A 119 10.28 -14.11 6.16
N GLU A 120 9.25 -14.90 5.87
CA GLU A 120 8.03 -14.37 5.26
C GLU A 120 7.19 -13.64 6.31
N VAL A 121 6.77 -12.41 5.99
CA VAL A 121 5.91 -11.63 6.88
C VAL A 121 4.48 -12.20 6.90
N PRO A 122 3.73 -12.04 8.00
CA PRO A 122 2.34 -12.46 8.08
C PRO A 122 1.48 -11.80 7.01
N GLY A 123 0.37 -12.43 6.69
CA GLY A 123 -0.64 -11.83 5.86
C GLY A 123 -2.02 -12.02 6.48
N THR A 124 -3.04 -11.55 5.80
CA THR A 124 -4.43 -11.70 6.22
C THR A 124 -5.18 -12.65 5.31
N THR A 125 -6.46 -12.88 5.61
CA THR A 125 -7.33 -13.68 4.73
C THR A 125 -7.91 -12.83 3.60
N THR A 126 -8.27 -11.58 3.86
CA THR A 126 -9.17 -10.83 2.96
C THR A 126 -8.60 -9.51 2.43
N CYS A 127 -7.45 -9.03 2.90
CA CYS A 127 -6.82 -7.80 2.39
C CYS A 127 -6.58 -7.85 0.88
N LEU A 128 -6.73 -6.74 0.20
CA LEU A 128 -6.47 -6.61 -1.24
C LEU A 128 -5.01 -6.91 -1.61
N ALA A 129 -4.05 -6.55 -0.77
CA ALA A 129 -2.64 -6.83 -1.05
C ALA A 129 -2.23 -8.24 -0.60
N CYS A 130 -2.34 -8.55 0.70
CA CYS A 130 -1.79 -9.77 1.29
C CYS A 130 -2.83 -10.88 1.57
N GLY A 131 -4.10 -10.68 1.18
CA GLY A 131 -5.19 -11.60 1.44
C GLY A 131 -5.20 -12.83 0.54
N SER A 132 -5.29 -14.01 1.15
CA SER A 132 -5.30 -15.28 0.43
C SER A 132 -6.67 -15.66 -0.15
N ALA A 133 -7.77 -15.08 0.33
CA ALA A 133 -9.14 -15.36 -0.09
C ALA A 133 -9.84 -14.16 -0.75
N ASN A 134 -9.17 -13.03 -0.93
CA ASN A 134 -9.73 -11.90 -1.65
C ASN A 134 -9.69 -12.19 -3.17
N PRO A 135 -10.82 -12.13 -3.90
CA PRO A 135 -10.86 -12.44 -5.33
C PRO A 135 -10.04 -11.50 -6.22
N LEU A 136 -9.74 -10.29 -5.74
CA LEU A 136 -8.84 -9.32 -6.36
C LEU A 136 -7.47 -9.27 -5.67
N GLY A 137 -7.28 -10.07 -4.60
CA GLY A 137 -6.10 -10.03 -3.77
C GLY A 137 -4.83 -10.40 -4.54
N LEU A 138 -3.76 -9.66 -4.30
CA LEU A 138 -2.44 -9.98 -4.86
C LEU A 138 -1.82 -11.20 -4.19
N GLY A 139 -2.28 -11.55 -2.98
CA GLY A 139 -1.72 -12.64 -2.18
C GLY A 139 -0.24 -12.45 -1.85
N ILE A 140 0.23 -11.19 -1.88
CA ILE A 140 1.65 -10.92 -1.69
C ILE A 140 2.09 -11.21 -0.26
N ARG A 141 3.21 -11.90 -0.14
CA ARG A 141 3.92 -12.16 1.11
C ARG A 141 5.34 -11.67 0.94
N PHE A 142 5.69 -10.58 1.59
CA PHE A 142 7.05 -10.09 1.56
C PHE A 142 8.00 -10.99 2.33
N LEU A 143 9.25 -11.02 1.89
CA LEU A 143 10.37 -11.59 2.61
C LEU A 143 11.09 -10.46 3.34
N ALA A 144 11.42 -10.68 4.60
CA ALA A 144 12.13 -9.71 5.43
C ALA A 144 13.37 -10.31 6.06
N ASN A 145 14.50 -9.62 5.97
CA ASN A 145 15.67 -9.85 6.80
C ASN A 145 16.01 -8.57 7.59
N GLU A 146 17.19 -8.47 8.18
CA GLU A 146 17.59 -7.28 8.96
C GLU A 146 17.69 -6.00 8.11
N ARG A 147 17.98 -6.13 6.79
CA ARG A 147 18.25 -5.01 5.88
C ARG A 147 17.13 -4.69 4.94
N PHE A 148 16.45 -5.70 4.41
CA PHE A 148 15.51 -5.54 3.32
C PHE A 148 14.14 -6.11 3.64
N LEU A 149 13.15 -5.54 2.96
CA LEU A 149 11.83 -6.10 2.74
C LEU A 149 11.62 -6.16 1.22
N TRP A 150 11.30 -7.35 0.68
CA TRP A 150 11.18 -7.50 -0.77
C TRP A 150 10.26 -8.65 -1.17
N ARG A 151 9.87 -8.67 -2.43
CA ARG A 151 9.27 -9.82 -3.09
C ARG A 151 9.48 -9.74 -4.60
N GLU A 152 9.84 -10.86 -5.22
CA GLU A 152 9.63 -11.06 -6.64
C GLU A 152 8.17 -11.41 -6.87
N TYR A 153 7.53 -10.75 -7.83
CA TYR A 153 6.10 -10.86 -8.06
C TYR A 153 5.78 -10.91 -9.55
N THR A 154 4.95 -11.86 -9.96
CA THR A 154 4.43 -11.95 -11.32
C THR A 154 2.98 -11.48 -11.35
N PRO A 155 2.60 -10.55 -12.24
CA PRO A 155 1.25 -10.04 -12.30
C PRO A 155 0.21 -11.13 -12.47
N LEU A 156 -0.82 -11.14 -11.61
CA LEU A 156 -1.95 -12.08 -11.72
C LEU A 156 -2.82 -11.74 -12.93
N PRO A 157 -3.53 -12.72 -13.52
CA PRO A 157 -4.45 -12.49 -14.65
C PRO A 157 -5.46 -11.39 -14.39
N THR A 158 -5.92 -11.21 -13.14
CA THR A 158 -6.86 -10.15 -12.72
C THR A 158 -6.29 -8.74 -12.84
N TYR A 159 -4.97 -8.60 -12.92
CA TYR A 159 -4.24 -7.33 -13.08
C TYR A 159 -3.66 -7.13 -14.48
N ARG A 160 -3.81 -8.10 -15.38
CA ARG A 160 -3.28 -7.97 -16.75
C ARG A 160 -4.17 -7.06 -17.60
N THR A 161 -3.53 -6.32 -18.49
CA THR A 161 -4.17 -5.52 -19.53
C THR A 161 -3.68 -5.99 -20.90
N ARG A 162 -4.16 -5.36 -21.97
CA ARG A 162 -3.65 -5.66 -23.32
C ARG A 162 -2.14 -5.37 -23.46
N ASP A 163 -1.68 -4.31 -22.79
CA ASP A 163 -0.36 -3.73 -23.02
C ASP A 163 0.59 -3.90 -21.82
N GLY A 164 0.30 -4.84 -20.91
CA GLY A 164 1.09 -5.11 -19.71
C GLY A 164 0.23 -5.38 -18.46
N ALA A 165 0.64 -4.87 -17.30
CA ALA A 165 -0.14 -4.94 -16.09
C ALA A 165 -0.79 -3.58 -15.75
N HIS A 166 -1.95 -3.62 -15.08
CA HIS A 166 -2.68 -2.42 -14.69
C HIS A 166 -1.87 -1.58 -13.67
N PRO A 167 -1.80 -0.24 -13.79
CA PRO A 167 -1.04 0.61 -12.87
C PRO A 167 -1.41 0.45 -11.39
N ALA A 168 -2.65 0.04 -11.08
CA ALA A 168 -3.08 -0.27 -9.72
C ALA A 168 -2.20 -1.32 -9.03
N LEU A 169 -1.58 -2.24 -9.78
CA LEU A 169 -0.64 -3.21 -9.24
C LEU A 169 0.51 -2.52 -8.51
N ALA A 170 1.17 -1.56 -9.14
CA ALA A 170 2.27 -0.81 -8.54
C ALA A 170 1.80 -0.01 -7.32
N LEU A 171 0.62 0.63 -7.41
CA LEU A 171 0.06 1.46 -6.34
C LEU A 171 -0.26 0.62 -5.08
N ILE A 172 -0.80 -0.60 -5.26
CA ILE A 172 -1.13 -1.50 -4.16
C ILE A 172 0.14 -2.13 -3.57
N LEU A 173 1.05 -2.62 -4.41
CA LEU A 173 2.29 -3.27 -3.97
C LEU A 173 3.18 -2.31 -3.17
N LEU A 174 3.30 -1.05 -3.61
CA LEU A 174 4.16 -0.07 -2.98
C LEU A 174 3.56 0.51 -1.68
N ASP A 175 2.23 0.65 -1.59
CA ASP A 175 1.59 1.01 -0.32
C ASP A 175 1.74 -0.11 0.70
N GLU A 176 1.54 -1.38 0.31
CA GLU A 176 1.73 -2.54 1.19
C GLU A 176 3.18 -2.69 1.64
N LEU A 177 4.15 -2.53 0.71
CA LEU A 177 5.58 -2.50 1.06
C LEU A 177 5.88 -1.42 2.11
N GLY A 178 5.36 -0.21 1.88
CA GLY A 178 5.55 0.92 2.79
C GLY A 178 4.91 0.67 4.15
N TRP A 179 3.72 0.07 4.18
CA TRP A 179 3.06 -0.33 5.42
C TRP A 179 3.93 -1.30 6.22
N TRP A 180 4.44 -2.36 5.58
CA TRP A 180 5.30 -3.34 6.23
C TRP A 180 6.64 -2.77 6.71
N LEU A 181 7.30 -1.91 5.91
CA LEU A 181 8.54 -1.24 6.34
C LEU A 181 8.32 -0.42 7.62
N GLY A 182 7.22 0.33 7.67
CA GLY A 182 6.84 1.11 8.86
C GLY A 182 6.49 0.22 10.04
N ALA A 183 5.71 -0.83 9.83
CA ALA A 183 5.30 -1.78 10.85
C ALA A 183 6.49 -2.53 11.46
N LEU A 184 7.44 -2.97 10.64
CA LEU A 184 8.67 -3.63 11.08
C LEU A 184 9.58 -2.67 11.88
N ALA A 185 9.70 -1.42 11.46
CA ALA A 185 10.52 -0.43 12.15
C ALA A 185 9.95 -0.09 13.53
N GLN A 186 8.62 0.01 13.65
CA GLN A 186 7.95 0.33 14.91
C GLN A 186 7.61 -0.92 15.75
N ARG A 187 7.65 -2.11 15.13
CA ARG A 187 7.20 -3.38 15.72
C ARG A 187 5.76 -3.32 16.24
N GLU A 188 4.92 -2.55 15.53
CA GLU A 188 3.50 -2.35 15.83
C GLU A 188 2.69 -2.28 14.54
N CYS A 189 1.45 -2.75 14.58
CA CYS A 189 0.50 -2.47 13.51
C CYS A 189 0.19 -0.99 13.43
N GLY A 190 -0.25 -0.56 12.27
CA GLY A 190 -0.59 0.84 12.05
C GLY A 190 -1.35 1.07 10.75
N VAL A 191 -1.29 2.29 10.28
CA VAL A 191 -1.95 2.73 9.06
C VAL A 191 -1.01 3.60 8.22
N THR A 192 -1.13 3.52 6.91
CA THR A 192 -0.59 4.53 6.00
C THR A 192 -1.35 5.82 6.19
N THR A 193 -0.65 6.93 6.38
CA THR A 193 -1.25 8.27 6.54
C THR A 193 -0.97 9.19 5.36
N ASP A 194 0.11 8.94 4.63
CA ASP A 194 0.47 9.65 3.42
C ASP A 194 1.26 8.70 2.53
N VAL A 195 0.94 8.65 1.26
CA VAL A 195 1.68 7.89 0.27
C VAL A 195 1.89 8.73 -0.97
N GLN A 196 3.14 8.87 -1.37
CA GLN A 196 3.51 9.46 -2.66
C GLN A 196 4.10 8.35 -3.52
N ILE A 197 3.47 8.08 -4.66
CA ILE A 197 3.96 7.10 -5.64
C ILE A 197 4.23 7.83 -6.94
N THR A 198 5.43 7.61 -7.48
CA THR A 198 5.80 8.08 -8.82
C THR A 198 5.88 6.89 -9.75
N LEU A 199 5.04 6.87 -10.76
CA LEU A 199 5.08 5.92 -11.86
C LEU A 199 5.91 6.53 -12.98
N PHE A 200 7.03 5.90 -13.34
CA PHE A 200 7.95 6.37 -14.38
C PHE A 200 7.62 5.74 -15.73
N ASP A 201 7.22 4.47 -15.72
CA ASP A 201 6.95 3.70 -16.94
C ASP A 201 5.74 2.77 -16.76
N ALA A 202 5.27 2.21 -17.89
CA ALA A 202 4.22 1.19 -17.90
C ALA A 202 4.69 -0.08 -17.18
N ILE A 203 3.78 -0.71 -16.43
CA ILE A 203 4.09 -1.94 -15.72
C ILE A 203 4.00 -3.12 -16.70
N PRO A 204 5.09 -3.85 -16.97
CA PRO A 204 5.06 -4.99 -17.89
C PRO A 204 4.32 -6.20 -17.29
N ASP A 205 3.79 -7.08 -18.15
CA ASP A 205 3.33 -8.42 -17.74
C ASP A 205 4.53 -9.37 -17.67
N ALA A 206 5.41 -9.15 -16.71
CA ALA A 206 6.66 -9.88 -16.51
C ALA A 206 6.99 -9.91 -15.01
N PRO A 207 7.95 -10.74 -14.58
CA PRO A 207 8.41 -10.73 -13.19
C PRO A 207 8.90 -9.33 -12.77
N LEU A 208 8.47 -8.90 -11.60
CA LEU A 208 8.76 -7.61 -10.97
C LEU A 208 9.48 -7.85 -9.66
N LEU A 209 10.35 -6.93 -9.23
CA LEU A 209 10.91 -6.91 -7.89
C LEU A 209 10.36 -5.69 -7.13
N VAL A 210 9.66 -5.97 -6.04
CA VAL A 210 9.23 -4.95 -5.07
C VAL A 210 10.23 -4.96 -3.92
N ILE A 211 10.85 -3.81 -3.60
CA ILE A 211 11.96 -3.75 -2.65
C ILE A 211 11.97 -2.47 -1.82
N GLY A 212 12.32 -2.59 -0.54
CA GLY A 212 12.58 -1.48 0.37
C GLY A 212 13.73 -1.77 1.33
N ASP A 213 14.49 -0.74 1.66
CA ASP A 213 15.62 -0.79 2.60
C ASP A 213 15.12 -0.46 4.01
N ARG A 214 15.11 -1.45 4.91
CA ARG A 214 14.70 -1.30 6.31
C ARG A 214 15.64 -0.39 7.11
N THR A 215 16.90 -0.29 6.69
CA THR A 215 17.90 0.56 7.36
C THR A 215 17.75 2.04 7.00
N ALA A 216 17.01 2.35 5.93
CA ALA A 216 16.71 3.70 5.49
C ALA A 216 15.44 4.31 6.11
N VAL A 217 14.74 3.55 6.96
CA VAL A 217 13.54 4.04 7.67
C VAL A 217 13.91 5.20 8.60
N ARG A 218 13.14 6.28 8.55
CA ARG A 218 13.38 7.49 9.34
C ARG A 218 12.21 7.77 10.26
N ASN A 219 12.51 8.33 11.45
CA ASN A 219 11.47 8.96 12.28
C ASN A 219 11.04 10.27 11.59
N ASP A 220 9.74 10.48 11.43
CA ASP A 220 9.17 11.65 10.76
C ASP A 220 8.93 12.83 11.74
N GLY A 221 9.85 13.06 12.66
CA GLY A 221 9.86 14.24 13.55
C GLY A 221 8.82 14.18 14.70
N ASP A 222 8.09 13.08 14.87
CA ASP A 222 7.22 12.91 16.04
C ASP A 222 8.04 12.56 17.29
N PRO A 223 8.00 13.41 18.35
CA PRO A 223 8.73 13.12 19.60
C PRO A 223 8.34 11.80 20.26
N ARG A 224 7.17 11.26 19.94
CA ARG A 224 6.68 9.96 20.44
C ARG A 224 7.07 8.78 19.56
N GLY A 225 7.77 9.03 18.44
CA GLY A 225 8.22 8.00 17.51
C GLY A 225 7.11 7.21 16.81
N ARG A 226 5.87 7.72 16.76
CA ARG A 226 4.71 7.03 16.19
C ARG A 226 4.67 7.06 14.66
N TYR A 227 5.43 7.96 14.04
CA TYR A 227 5.45 8.13 12.61
C TYR A 227 6.81 7.74 12.04
N SER A 228 6.77 6.92 11.01
CA SER A 228 7.94 6.55 10.22
C SER A 228 7.75 6.97 8.77
N ARG A 229 8.82 7.45 8.14
CA ARG A 229 8.89 7.67 6.70
C ARG A 229 9.76 6.60 6.09
N VAL A 230 9.24 5.95 5.08
CA VAL A 230 9.86 4.81 4.42
C VAL A 230 9.80 4.99 2.92
N SER A 231 10.77 4.41 2.21
CA SER A 231 10.80 4.48 0.75
C SER A 231 10.93 3.07 0.17
N GLY A 232 10.34 2.88 -1.01
CA GLY A 232 10.41 1.61 -1.74
C GLY A 232 10.42 1.82 -3.24
N ALA A 233 10.77 0.76 -3.97
CA ALA A 233 10.83 0.74 -5.41
C ALA A 233 10.17 -0.50 -6.00
N LEU A 234 9.64 -0.35 -7.20
CA LEU A 234 9.20 -1.41 -8.09
C LEU A 234 10.12 -1.45 -9.29
N LEU A 235 10.79 -2.57 -9.48
CA LEU A 235 11.68 -2.81 -10.61
C LEU A 235 11.04 -3.83 -11.56
N GLY A 236 11.22 -3.59 -12.84
CA GLY A 236 10.89 -4.53 -13.90
C GLY A 236 12.04 -5.48 -14.22
N PRO A 237 11.94 -6.22 -15.33
CA PRO A 237 13.02 -7.01 -15.87
C PRO A 237 14.30 -6.19 -15.99
N ASP A 238 15.44 -6.84 -15.82
CA ASP A 238 16.78 -6.23 -15.90
C ASP A 238 17.02 -5.08 -14.91
N GLY A 239 16.18 -4.97 -13.88
CA GLY A 239 16.31 -3.96 -12.84
C GLY A 239 15.91 -2.54 -13.26
N VAL A 240 15.12 -2.41 -14.33
CA VAL A 240 14.58 -1.10 -14.77
C VAL A 240 13.63 -0.56 -13.72
N LEU A 241 13.82 0.69 -13.30
CA LEU A 241 12.94 1.34 -12.34
C LEU A 241 11.60 1.72 -12.99
N LEU A 242 10.51 1.13 -12.49
CA LEU A 242 9.14 1.39 -12.98
C LEU A 242 8.40 2.39 -12.09
N ALA A 243 8.59 2.28 -10.77
CA ALA A 243 7.93 3.17 -9.81
C ALA A 243 8.71 3.26 -8.50
N THR A 244 8.49 4.36 -7.78
CA THR A 244 8.95 4.54 -6.39
C THR A 244 7.78 4.93 -5.51
N ALA A 245 7.93 4.67 -4.20
CA ALA A 245 7.03 5.20 -3.19
C ALA A 245 7.82 5.83 -2.04
N ASP A 246 7.25 6.90 -1.49
CA ASP A 246 7.58 7.46 -0.17
C ASP A 246 6.30 7.41 0.66
N VAL A 247 6.35 6.71 1.80
CA VAL A 247 5.18 6.41 2.62
C VAL A 247 5.40 6.90 4.03
N ARG A 248 4.39 7.57 4.58
CA ARG A 248 4.30 7.92 5.99
C ARG A 248 3.39 6.92 6.70
N PHE A 249 3.97 6.16 7.59
CA PHE A 249 3.28 5.16 8.40
C PHE A 249 3.08 5.66 9.83
N ALA A 250 1.92 5.39 10.40
CA ALA A 250 1.61 5.65 11.80
C ALA A 250 1.32 4.34 12.53
N GLY A 251 2.19 3.94 13.45
CA GLY A 251 2.04 2.73 14.26
C GLY A 251 1.88 3.01 15.74
N SER A 252 1.23 2.12 16.46
CA SER A 252 1.12 2.17 17.91
C SER A 252 0.55 0.89 18.47
N ARG A 253 0.80 0.66 19.78
CA ARG A 253 0.17 -0.41 20.56
C ARG A 253 -1.38 -0.39 20.45
N ALA A 254 -1.99 0.80 20.41
CA ALA A 254 -3.43 0.92 20.25
C ALA A 254 -3.90 0.45 18.87
N TYR A 255 -3.12 0.72 17.82
CA TYR A 255 -3.40 0.18 16.49
C TYR A 255 -3.20 -1.33 16.45
N THR A 256 -2.14 -1.88 17.05
CA THR A 256 -1.92 -3.33 17.11
C THR A 256 -3.11 -4.03 17.75
N ARG A 257 -3.58 -3.57 18.91
CA ARG A 257 -4.76 -4.15 19.56
C ARG A 257 -6.01 -4.16 18.70
N ARG A 258 -6.18 -3.19 17.82
CA ARG A 258 -7.40 -3.03 16.98
C ARG A 258 -7.27 -3.71 15.61
N LEU A 259 -6.07 -3.74 15.04
CA LEU A 259 -5.85 -4.11 13.65
C LEU A 259 -5.16 -5.47 13.46
N VAL A 260 -4.72 -6.13 14.54
CA VAL A 260 -4.00 -7.39 14.44
C VAL A 260 -4.91 -8.60 14.18
N GLU A 261 -6.17 -8.52 14.54
CA GLU A 261 -7.13 -9.64 14.45
C GLU A 261 -7.19 -10.28 13.05
N PRO A 262 -7.22 -9.54 11.92
CA PRO A 262 -7.21 -10.15 10.59
C PRO A 262 -6.01 -11.06 10.29
N PHE A 263 -4.89 -10.87 10.97
CA PHE A 263 -3.70 -11.70 10.83
C PHE A 263 -3.83 -13.05 11.56
N LEU A 264 -4.65 -13.11 12.61
CA LEU A 264 -4.87 -14.33 13.39
C LEU A 264 -5.55 -15.44 12.58
N GLY A 265 -6.25 -15.09 11.50
CA GLY A 265 -6.82 -16.06 10.57
C GLY A 265 -5.77 -16.86 9.76
N THR A 266 -4.51 -16.39 9.72
CA THR A 266 -3.42 -17.01 8.95
C THR A 266 -2.17 -17.29 9.77
N THR A 267 -2.01 -16.67 10.94
CA THR A 267 -0.78 -16.70 11.72
C THR A 267 -1.11 -16.86 13.21
N PRO A 268 -0.59 -17.89 13.89
CA PRO A 268 -0.76 -18.06 15.34
C PRO A 268 -0.24 -16.84 16.11
N ILE A 269 -0.89 -16.54 17.25
CA ILE A 269 -0.59 -15.35 18.06
C ILE A 269 0.88 -15.28 18.50
N ASP A 270 1.50 -16.40 18.86
CA ASP A 270 2.91 -16.45 19.27
C ASP A 270 3.87 -16.12 18.12
N ALA A 271 3.55 -16.62 16.91
CA ALA A 271 4.31 -16.27 15.72
C ALA A 271 4.11 -14.80 15.36
N LEU A 272 2.87 -14.29 15.46
CA LEU A 272 2.54 -12.90 15.19
C LEU A 272 3.22 -11.94 16.17
N ALA A 273 3.38 -12.34 17.44
CA ALA A 273 4.05 -11.56 18.48
C ALA A 273 5.55 -11.34 18.23
N ARG A 274 6.19 -12.10 17.35
CA ARG A 274 7.56 -11.82 16.88
C ARG A 274 7.62 -10.54 16.07
N TRP A 275 6.59 -10.29 15.26
CA TRP A 275 6.44 -9.11 14.41
C TRP A 275 5.85 -7.93 15.17
N PHE A 276 4.81 -8.18 15.96
CA PHE A 276 4.04 -7.20 16.73
C PHE A 276 3.98 -7.58 18.19
N PRO A 277 5.00 -7.28 19.01
CA PRO A 277 5.08 -7.72 20.40
C PRO A 277 3.86 -7.39 21.27
N SER A 278 3.19 -6.24 20.99
CA SER A 278 1.97 -5.84 21.70
C SER A 278 0.77 -6.77 21.45
N SER A 279 0.82 -7.62 20.42
CA SER A 279 -0.24 -8.59 20.15
C SER A 279 -0.35 -9.68 21.22
N ARG A 280 0.71 -9.95 22.00
CA ARG A 280 0.67 -10.91 23.12
C ARG A 280 -0.41 -10.59 24.15
N GLU A 281 -0.80 -9.34 24.29
CA GLU A 281 -1.86 -8.92 25.20
C GLU A 281 -3.24 -9.40 24.80
N LEU A 282 -3.39 -9.87 23.56
CA LEU A 282 -4.63 -10.42 23.01
C LEU A 282 -4.68 -11.95 23.13
N ALA A 283 -3.59 -12.60 23.57
CA ALA A 283 -3.62 -14.02 23.87
C ALA A 283 -4.67 -14.28 24.97
N PRO A 284 -5.48 -15.35 24.86
CA PRO A 284 -6.32 -15.77 25.97
C PRO A 284 -5.45 -15.85 27.21
N LYS A 285 -5.84 -15.17 28.29
CA LYS A 285 -5.23 -15.45 29.59
C LYS A 285 -5.63 -16.87 29.89
N ASP A 286 -4.66 -17.79 29.89
CA ASP A 286 -4.91 -19.11 30.44
C ASP A 286 -5.63 -18.90 31.77
N SER A 287 -6.85 -19.41 31.86
CA SER A 287 -7.56 -19.50 33.13
C SER A 287 -6.65 -20.33 34.01
N ALA A 288 -5.85 -19.64 34.83
CA ALA A 288 -5.14 -20.29 35.90
C ALA A 288 -6.20 -20.86 36.83
N ASP A 289 -6.47 -22.17 36.68
CA ASP A 289 -7.15 -22.98 37.68
C ASP A 289 -6.22 -23.19 38.88
#